data_36ed9d65ba14fdf9b2de87b71d2517d9
#
_entry.id   36ed9d65ba14fdf9b2de87b71d2517d9
#
_cell.length_a   1.000
_cell.length_b   1.000
_cell.length_c   1.000
_cell.angle_alpha   90.00
_cell.angle_beta   90.00
_cell.angle_gamma   90.00
#
_symmetry.space_group_name_H-M   'P 1'
#
loop_
_entity.id
_entity.type
_entity.pdbx_description
1 polymer ?
#
loop_
_entity_poly.entity_id
_entity_poly.type
_entity_poly.pdbx_seq_one_letter_code
_entity_poly.pdbx_strand_id
1 'polypeptide(L)'
;MKKIMMVLLLASMSLMAANGAKLYQQRCSKCHGADAKKSPLKGVASLAGRDVTELALTIRSYRDQDENIGTYTMHKSSQVMKESTSSLTRDQIVAIAKYVSGL
;
A
#
# COMPACT_ATOMS: atom_id res chain seq x y z
N MET A 1 -8.15 9.53 -35.79
CA MET A 1 -8.38 10.34 -34.60
C MET A 1 -9.00 9.55 -33.45
N LYS A 2 -10.03 8.73 -33.68
CA LYS A 2 -10.65 7.91 -32.61
C LYS A 2 -9.68 6.94 -31.94
N LYS A 3 -8.74 6.35 -32.70
CA LYS A 3 -7.73 5.42 -32.15
C LYS A 3 -6.73 6.10 -31.21
N ILE A 4 -6.38 7.34 -31.44
CA ILE A 4 -5.44 8.11 -30.62
C ILE A 4 -6.08 8.48 -29.28
N MET A 5 -7.35 8.85 -29.27
CA MET A 5 -8.09 9.16 -28.04
C MET A 5 -8.22 7.94 -27.11
N MET A 6 -8.46 6.76 -27.69
CA MET A 6 -8.54 5.51 -26.92
C MET A 6 -7.23 5.16 -26.24
N VAL A 7 -6.10 5.32 -26.93
CA VAL A 7 -4.75 5.05 -26.38
C VAL A 7 -4.45 6.00 -25.23
N LEU A 8 -4.79 7.27 -25.35
CA LEU A 8 -4.59 8.26 -24.28
C LEU A 8 -5.41 7.95 -23.04
N LEU A 9 -6.65 7.49 -23.20
CA LEU A 9 -7.51 7.13 -22.08
C LEU A 9 -6.95 5.93 -21.30
N LEU A 10 -6.48 4.89 -22.01
CA LEU A 10 -5.88 3.71 -21.39
C LEU A 10 -4.59 4.06 -20.65
N ALA A 11 -3.75 4.92 -21.21
CA ALA A 11 -2.53 5.39 -20.57
C ALA A 11 -2.83 6.17 -19.27
N SER A 12 -3.85 7.02 -19.27
CA SER A 12 -4.28 7.78 -18.09
C SER A 12 -4.78 6.87 -16.98
N MET A 13 -5.57 5.86 -17.30
CA MET A 13 -6.05 4.87 -16.33
C MET A 13 -4.91 4.07 -15.70
N SER A 14 -3.93 3.65 -16.51
CA SER A 14 -2.75 2.93 -16.03
C SER A 14 -1.90 3.76 -15.08
N LEU A 15 -1.71 5.05 -15.38
CA LEU A 15 -0.97 5.97 -14.52
C LEU A 15 -1.66 6.16 -13.16
N MET A 16 -2.98 6.28 -13.14
CA MET A 16 -3.75 6.43 -11.89
C MET A 16 -3.68 5.17 -11.04
N ALA A 17 -3.78 3.97 -11.65
CA ALA A 17 -3.74 2.70 -10.95
C ALA A 17 -2.35 2.38 -10.37
N ALA A 18 -1.28 2.89 -10.99
CA ALA A 18 0.09 2.54 -10.67
C ALA A 18 0.81 3.54 -9.77
N ASN A 19 0.14 4.59 -9.25
CA ASN A 19 0.80 5.65 -8.50
C ASN A 19 0.91 5.31 -7.00
N GLY A 20 1.84 4.42 -6.66
CA GLY A 20 2.10 4.01 -5.30
C GLY A 20 2.62 5.12 -4.40
N ALA A 21 3.45 6.02 -4.95
CA ALA A 21 3.98 7.16 -4.20
C ALA A 21 2.86 8.07 -3.71
N LYS A 22 1.93 8.42 -4.59
CA LYS A 22 0.80 9.29 -4.24
C LYS A 22 -0.13 8.63 -3.22
N LEU A 23 -0.44 7.36 -3.42
CA LEU A 23 -1.26 6.58 -2.50
C LEU A 23 -0.61 6.49 -1.12
N TYR A 24 0.70 6.23 -1.09
CA TYR A 24 1.45 6.21 0.16
C TYR A 24 1.39 7.56 0.88
N GLN A 25 1.60 8.66 0.17
CA GLN A 25 1.54 10.00 0.75
C GLN A 25 0.15 10.31 1.32
N GLN A 26 -0.90 9.88 0.66
CA GLN A 26 -2.26 10.14 1.11
C GLN A 26 -2.70 9.29 2.30
N ARG A 27 -2.24 8.03 2.38
CA ARG A 27 -2.81 7.06 3.32
C ARG A 27 -1.84 6.57 4.40
N CYS A 28 -0.56 6.65 4.17
CA CYS A 28 0.44 6.00 5.02
C CYS A 28 1.42 6.97 5.66
N SER A 29 1.81 8.03 4.95
CA SER A 29 2.91 8.90 5.37
C SER A 29 2.64 9.66 6.65
N LYS A 30 1.41 9.96 6.98
CA LYS A 30 1.04 10.69 8.19
C LYS A 30 1.58 10.01 9.45
N CYS A 31 1.54 8.69 9.49
CA CYS A 31 2.00 7.91 10.64
C CYS A 31 3.39 7.30 10.43
N HIS A 32 3.70 6.89 9.19
CA HIS A 32 4.94 6.18 8.87
C HIS A 32 6.06 7.09 8.35
N GLY A 33 5.77 8.37 8.15
CA GLY A 33 6.74 9.34 7.62
C GLY A 33 6.79 9.35 6.10
N ALA A 34 7.31 10.45 5.54
CA ALA A 34 7.42 10.62 4.09
C ALA A 34 8.37 9.59 3.46
N ASP A 35 9.35 9.11 4.20
CA ASP A 35 10.35 8.13 3.77
C ASP A 35 10.08 6.71 4.31
N ALA A 36 8.94 6.48 4.95
CA ALA A 36 8.54 5.22 5.56
C ALA A 36 9.48 4.72 6.68
N LYS A 37 10.29 5.60 7.25
CA LYS A 37 11.26 5.26 8.31
C LYS A 37 10.76 5.54 9.72
N LYS A 38 9.66 6.28 9.85
CA LYS A 38 9.10 6.60 11.16
C LYS A 38 8.34 5.42 11.74
N SER A 39 8.60 5.08 13.00
CA SER A 39 7.78 4.15 13.76
C SER A 39 6.59 4.88 14.35
N PRO A 40 5.35 4.55 13.97
CA PRO A 40 4.17 5.24 14.49
C PRO A 40 3.92 4.94 15.97
N LEU A 41 4.34 3.77 16.43
CA LEU A 41 4.21 3.32 17.81
C LEU A 41 5.44 2.53 18.21
N LYS A 42 5.72 2.49 19.52
CA LYS A 42 6.79 1.66 20.06
C LYS A 42 6.58 0.19 19.68
N GLY A 43 7.60 -0.44 19.15
CA GLY A 43 7.55 -1.84 18.72
C GLY A 43 7.10 -2.05 17.28
N VAL A 44 6.73 -0.99 16.55
CA VAL A 44 6.44 -1.06 15.13
C VAL A 44 7.71 -0.71 14.34
N ALA A 45 8.19 -1.64 13.54
CA ALA A 45 9.39 -1.43 12.74
C ALA A 45 9.16 -0.44 11.60
N SER A 46 10.23 0.20 11.12
CA SER A 46 10.15 1.03 9.93
C SER A 46 9.86 0.17 8.70
N LEU A 47 9.23 0.76 7.69
CA LEU A 47 8.77 0.05 6.49
C LEU A 47 9.74 0.14 5.32
N ALA A 48 10.55 1.20 5.27
CA ALA A 48 11.43 1.49 4.14
C ALA A 48 12.37 0.32 3.86
N GLY A 49 12.48 -0.05 2.59
CA GLY A 49 13.43 -1.07 2.13
C GLY A 49 13.04 -2.51 2.43
N ARG A 50 11.88 -2.77 2.99
CA ARG A 50 11.40 -4.14 3.24
C ARG A 50 11.02 -4.83 1.93
N ASP A 51 10.95 -6.16 1.96
CA ASP A 51 10.58 -6.95 0.79
C ASP A 51 9.19 -6.59 0.25
N VAL A 52 9.07 -6.47 -1.07
CA VAL A 52 7.82 -6.10 -1.75
C VAL A 52 6.70 -7.07 -1.41
N THR A 53 6.97 -8.36 -1.50
CA THR A 53 5.97 -9.40 -1.25
C THR A 53 5.49 -9.36 0.20
N GLU A 54 6.41 -9.24 1.14
CA GLU A 54 6.10 -9.11 2.56
C GLU A 54 5.22 -7.89 2.84
N LEU A 55 5.60 -6.73 2.28
CA LEU A 55 4.84 -5.49 2.43
C LEU A 55 3.43 -5.64 1.85
N ALA A 56 3.30 -6.18 0.66
CA ALA A 56 2.00 -6.37 0.01
C ALA A 56 1.09 -7.30 0.81
N LEU A 57 1.62 -8.41 1.30
CA LEU A 57 0.87 -9.36 2.13
C LEU A 57 0.45 -8.74 3.46
N THR A 58 1.32 -7.96 4.08
CA THR A 58 1.02 -7.27 5.33
C THR A 58 -0.08 -6.23 5.15
N ILE A 59 0.00 -5.40 4.12
CA ILE A 59 -1.05 -4.41 3.81
C ILE A 59 -2.38 -5.10 3.54
N ARG A 60 -2.36 -6.16 2.75
CA ARG A 60 -3.55 -6.95 2.43
C ARG A 60 -4.17 -7.55 3.69
N SER A 61 -3.37 -8.04 4.61
CA SER A 61 -3.87 -8.63 5.84
C SER A 61 -4.54 -7.59 6.76
N TYR A 62 -4.05 -6.36 6.79
CA TYR A 62 -4.75 -5.28 7.47
C TYR A 62 -6.06 -4.93 6.80
N ARG A 63 -6.08 -4.82 5.47
CA ARG A 63 -7.30 -4.53 4.72
C ARG A 63 -8.39 -5.55 4.99
N ASP A 64 -8.04 -6.81 4.93
CA ASP A 64 -8.99 -7.91 5.07
C ASP A 64 -9.24 -8.26 6.54
N GLN A 65 -8.24 -8.10 7.37
CA GLN A 65 -8.23 -8.36 8.83
C GLN A 65 -9.16 -9.51 9.24
N ASP A 66 -9.00 -10.62 8.51
CA ASP A 66 -9.83 -11.81 8.63
C ASP A 66 -9.04 -12.89 9.37
N GLU A 67 -9.64 -13.47 10.41
CA GLU A 67 -9.04 -14.54 11.21
C GLU A 67 -8.71 -15.78 10.37
N ASN A 68 -9.45 -16.01 9.29
CA ASN A 68 -9.18 -17.13 8.38
C ASN A 68 -8.01 -16.89 7.44
N ILE A 69 -7.68 -15.63 7.20
CA ILE A 69 -6.46 -15.23 6.51
C ILE A 69 -5.32 -15.08 7.52
N GLY A 70 -5.66 -15.12 8.76
CA GLY A 70 -4.81 -14.82 9.90
C GLY A 70 -3.79 -15.87 10.29
N THR A 71 -3.54 -16.85 9.46
CA THR A 71 -2.30 -17.61 9.52
C THR A 71 -1.10 -16.71 9.26
N TYR A 72 -1.36 -15.49 8.81
CA TYR A 72 -0.33 -14.48 8.69
C TYR A 72 -0.16 -13.75 10.00
N THR A 73 0.73 -14.27 10.81
CA THR A 73 1.22 -13.60 12.01
C THR A 73 2.07 -12.36 11.68
N MET A 74 1.98 -11.85 10.45
CA MET A 74 2.80 -10.73 9.97
C MET A 74 2.37 -9.38 10.53
N HIS A 75 1.21 -9.31 11.14
CA HIS A 75 0.72 -8.06 11.73
C HIS A 75 -0.06 -8.31 13.00
N LYS A 76 -0.08 -7.32 13.87
CA LYS A 76 -1.03 -7.25 14.97
C LYS A 76 -2.31 -6.60 14.49
N SER A 77 -3.47 -7.07 14.95
CA SER A 77 -4.74 -6.46 14.62
C SER A 77 -4.70 -4.95 14.91
N SER A 78 -5.15 -4.14 13.95
CA SER A 78 -5.14 -2.68 14.08
C SER A 78 -6.32 -2.07 13.34
N GLN A 79 -7.17 -1.39 14.07
CA GLN A 79 -8.32 -0.69 13.48
C GLN A 79 -7.86 0.48 12.60
N VAL A 80 -6.82 1.18 13.01
CA VAL A 80 -6.25 2.30 12.22
C VAL A 80 -5.74 1.81 10.87
N MET A 81 -4.99 0.72 10.85
CA MET A 81 -4.46 0.15 9.62
C MET A 81 -5.58 -0.43 8.75
N LYS A 82 -6.58 -1.05 9.34
CA LYS A 82 -7.75 -1.54 8.60
C LYS A 82 -8.46 -0.40 7.88
N GLU A 83 -8.75 0.69 8.58
CA GLU A 83 -9.41 1.85 7.99
C GLU A 83 -8.57 2.51 6.90
N SER A 84 -7.26 2.61 7.11
CA SER A 84 -6.34 3.21 6.14
C SER A 84 -6.21 2.39 4.86
N THR A 85 -6.46 1.09 4.93
CA THR A 85 -6.26 0.15 3.80
C THR A 85 -7.55 -0.37 3.20
N SER A 86 -8.70 -0.18 3.84
CA SER A 86 -9.97 -0.83 3.49
C SER A 86 -10.45 -0.59 2.05
N SER A 87 -10.17 0.58 1.49
CA SER A 87 -10.57 0.94 0.13
C SER A 87 -9.52 0.64 -0.94
N LEU A 88 -8.38 0.08 -0.56
CA LEU A 88 -7.30 -0.21 -1.50
C LEU A 88 -7.60 -1.46 -2.33
N THR A 89 -7.41 -1.35 -3.64
CA THR A 89 -7.43 -2.50 -4.54
C THR A 89 -6.12 -3.29 -4.43
N ARG A 90 -6.11 -4.51 -4.95
CA ARG A 90 -4.91 -5.32 -5.05
C ARG A 90 -3.77 -4.57 -5.76
N ASP A 91 -4.07 -3.96 -6.91
CA ASP A 91 -3.05 -3.24 -7.69
C ASP A 91 -2.51 -2.03 -6.96
N GLN A 92 -3.36 -1.33 -6.22
CA GLN A 92 -2.93 -0.21 -5.38
C GLN A 92 -2.02 -0.68 -4.24
N ILE A 93 -2.34 -1.78 -3.60
CA ILE A 93 -1.50 -2.38 -2.55
C ILE A 93 -0.12 -2.75 -3.09
N VAL A 94 -0.07 -3.39 -4.26
CA VAL A 94 1.21 -3.76 -4.91
C VAL A 94 2.01 -2.51 -5.26
N ALA A 95 1.36 -1.48 -5.78
CA ALA A 95 2.02 -0.22 -6.11
C ALA A 95 2.63 0.46 -4.88
N ILE A 96 1.90 0.50 -3.77
CA ILE A 96 2.40 1.04 -2.49
C ILE A 96 3.60 0.22 -2.00
N ALA A 97 3.49 -1.10 -2.03
CA ALA A 97 4.55 -2.00 -1.57
C ALA A 97 5.84 -1.81 -2.39
N LYS A 98 5.73 -1.69 -3.69
CA LYS A 98 6.88 -1.41 -4.57
C LYS A 98 7.54 -0.07 -4.26
N TYR A 99 6.73 0.95 -4.04
CA TYR A 99 7.24 2.28 -3.70
C TYR A 99 8.01 2.24 -2.37
N VAL A 100 7.41 1.70 -1.34
CA VAL A 100 8.00 1.62 0.02
C VAL A 100 9.26 0.75 0.03
N SER A 101 9.25 -0.35 -0.69
CA SER A 101 10.40 -1.25 -0.80
C SER A 101 11.62 -0.56 -1.39
N GLY A 102 11.42 0.42 -2.26
CA GLY A 102 12.49 1.20 -2.90
C GLY A 102 13.02 2.38 -2.09
N LEU A 103 12.43 2.64 -0.95
CA LEU A 103 12.85 3.78 -0.11
C LEU A 103 14.12 3.53 0.70
#